data_59b90f7e9027c7136013355533f5834e
#
_entry.id   59b90f7e9027c7136013355533f5834e
#
_cell.length_a   1.000
_cell.length_b   1.000
_cell.length_c   1.000
_cell.angle_alpha   90.00
_cell.angle_beta   90.00
_cell.angle_gamma   90.00
#
_symmetry.space_group_name_H-M   'P 1'
#
loop_
_entity.id
_entity.type
_entity.pdbx_description
1 polymer ?
#
loop_
_entity_poly.entity_id
_entity_poly.type
_entity_poly.pdbx_seq_one_letter_code
_entity_poly.pdbx_strand_id
1 'polypeptide(L)'
;VTSSQLPVADRAAVRRATVRLVKADRAAFAAALLLNALAAAAGLAGPWLVGRIVDAVRAGRGVGAVDGLASWIVLCALAQLLLARFARYVGHRFGERTLARVREEFVDRALALPASAVERAGTGDLTARGTGDVATVGTTLRDVGPELLVCTVQALFVMGAVFVLDPLLALFGVVGLTPVWLALRWYLRRARDGYLTEGAATSGVAETVTATVAGARTVEAFRLQEQRIATSRDALETNRKARFHTLYLRSVFFPAVEVSYTVPVAGVLLLGGLLHAGVGVVVSAALYLRQFTEPLDQILMRVEQLQSSAASFARVEGLAQAPRAAAEGGAPVPADDRIDVRGVRYAYERGGEVLRGVDLTVRPGERLAVVGPSGAGKTTLSRLLAGVDAPGAGSVTVGGVPVAGLGPELLRRQVVLVTQEHHVFLGTVRDNLLIAAPGAGDADLWAALAAVGADRWVHALPDGLDTPLGTGGRAADGSQAQQLALARVVLADPHTLILDEATALLDPATARHTERALAAVLAGRTVIAIAHRLGTAHDADRVAVMEDGRLTELGTHEELVAAGGAYAALWATWHGDRKA
;
A
#
# COMPACT_ATOMS: atom_id res chain seq x y z
N VAL A 1 -7.02 -0.59 -20.33
CA VAL A 1 -6.11 -1.17 -19.32
C VAL A 1 -6.81 -1.04 -17.97
N THR A 2 -7.75 -1.93 -17.69
CA THR A 2 -8.34 -2.06 -16.35
C THR A 2 -7.46 -3.06 -15.60
N SER A 3 -6.64 -2.51 -14.74
CA SER A 3 -5.66 -3.25 -13.97
C SER A 3 -6.31 -3.96 -12.78
N SER A 4 -5.82 -5.15 -12.47
CA SER A 4 -5.97 -5.84 -11.19
C SER A 4 -5.42 -5.02 -10.00
N GLN A 5 -5.14 -3.76 -10.16
CA GLN A 5 -4.59 -2.85 -9.17
C GLN A 5 -5.70 -2.26 -8.31
N LEU A 6 -5.40 -2.07 -7.03
CA LEU A 6 -6.27 -1.36 -6.10
C LEU A 6 -6.58 0.06 -6.61
N PRO A 7 -7.77 0.59 -6.32
CA PRO A 7 -8.18 1.90 -6.81
C PRO A 7 -7.22 3.02 -6.40
N VAL A 8 -7.19 4.08 -7.20
CA VAL A 8 -6.42 5.29 -6.96
C VAL A 8 -7.41 6.44 -6.82
N ALA A 9 -7.32 7.19 -5.73
CA ALA A 9 -8.22 8.29 -5.45
C ALA A 9 -8.10 9.42 -6.48
N ASP A 10 -9.22 10.03 -6.83
CA ASP A 10 -9.25 11.20 -7.69
C ASP A 10 -8.72 12.45 -6.97
N ARG A 11 -8.45 13.52 -7.73
CA ARG A 11 -7.93 14.80 -7.16
C ARG A 11 -8.87 15.42 -6.13
N ALA A 12 -10.19 15.23 -6.27
CA ALA A 12 -11.18 15.77 -5.35
C ALA A 12 -11.16 15.01 -4.02
N ALA A 13 -11.02 13.68 -4.06
CA ALA A 13 -10.87 12.84 -2.86
C ALA A 13 -9.56 13.16 -2.12
N VAL A 14 -8.42 13.27 -2.83
CA VAL A 14 -7.14 13.69 -2.25
C VAL A 14 -7.28 15.05 -1.53
N ARG A 15 -7.91 16.05 -2.18
CA ARG A 15 -8.14 17.35 -1.55
C ARG A 15 -9.03 17.26 -0.29
N ARG A 16 -10.11 16.48 -0.34
CA ARG A 16 -10.98 16.25 0.83
C ARG A 16 -10.22 15.60 1.98
N ALA A 17 -9.40 14.58 1.67
CA ALA A 17 -8.57 13.90 2.66
C ALA A 17 -7.53 14.85 3.28
N THR A 18 -6.83 15.64 2.47
CA THR A 18 -5.88 16.66 2.97
C THR A 18 -6.56 17.65 3.90
N VAL A 19 -7.74 18.19 3.51
CA VAL A 19 -8.51 19.11 4.36
C VAL A 19 -8.96 18.42 5.66
N ARG A 20 -9.36 17.16 5.62
CA ARG A 20 -9.72 16.37 6.81
C ARG A 20 -8.54 16.25 7.77
N LEU A 21 -7.35 15.92 7.26
CA LEU A 21 -6.12 15.79 8.06
C LEU A 21 -5.73 17.12 8.73
N VAL A 22 -5.80 18.24 8.00
CA VAL A 22 -5.54 19.58 8.57
C VAL A 22 -6.58 19.94 9.63
N LYS A 23 -7.86 19.65 9.40
CA LYS A 23 -8.93 19.92 10.38
C LYS A 23 -8.79 19.07 11.65
N ALA A 24 -8.23 17.88 11.56
CA ALA A 24 -8.04 16.98 12.69
C ALA A 24 -7.04 17.51 13.74
N ASP A 25 -6.09 18.38 13.33
CA ASP A 25 -5.16 19.07 14.26
C ASP A 25 -5.04 20.57 13.90
N ARG A 26 -6.21 21.23 13.78
CA ARG A 26 -6.32 22.63 13.39
C ARG A 26 -5.55 23.60 14.29
N ALA A 27 -5.44 23.29 15.58
CA ALA A 27 -4.76 24.12 16.53
C ALA A 27 -3.24 24.14 16.29
N ALA A 28 -2.63 22.96 16.06
CA ALA A 28 -1.21 22.87 15.73
C ALA A 28 -0.89 23.54 14.37
N PHE A 29 -1.76 23.35 13.37
CA PHE A 29 -1.60 24.00 12.07
C PHE A 29 -1.69 25.54 12.19
N ALA A 30 -2.69 26.07 12.91
CA ALA A 30 -2.85 27.50 13.14
C ALA A 30 -1.67 28.07 13.94
N ALA A 31 -1.19 27.37 14.97
CA ALA A 31 -0.02 27.78 15.75
C ALA A 31 1.25 27.82 14.88
N ALA A 32 1.47 26.82 14.03
CA ALA A 32 2.58 26.81 13.07
C ALA A 32 2.49 28.00 12.11
N LEU A 33 1.30 28.28 11.56
CA LEU A 33 1.06 29.41 10.66
C LEU A 33 1.33 30.76 11.36
N LEU A 34 0.82 30.94 12.57
CA LEU A 34 1.01 32.17 13.36
C LEU A 34 2.49 32.40 13.70
N LEU A 35 3.18 31.35 14.17
CA LEU A 35 4.60 31.45 14.52
C LEU A 35 5.45 31.78 13.27
N ASN A 36 5.12 31.19 12.11
CA ASN A 36 5.80 31.50 10.84
C ASN A 36 5.52 32.95 10.41
N ALA A 37 4.29 33.44 10.56
CA ALA A 37 3.93 34.80 10.25
C ALA A 37 4.70 35.80 11.14
N LEU A 38 4.79 35.53 12.44
CA LEU A 38 5.55 36.36 13.38
C LEU A 38 7.06 36.30 13.06
N ALA A 39 7.61 35.13 12.73
CA ALA A 39 9.00 35.00 12.33
C ALA A 39 9.30 35.78 11.03
N ALA A 40 8.41 35.68 10.04
CA ALA A 40 8.50 36.45 8.78
C ALA A 40 8.46 37.95 9.06
N ALA A 41 7.50 38.44 9.86
CA ALA A 41 7.41 39.82 10.25
C ALA A 41 8.68 40.36 10.93
N ALA A 42 9.25 39.58 11.88
CA ALA A 42 10.52 39.92 12.53
C ALA A 42 11.68 39.99 11.52
N GLY A 43 11.69 39.08 10.52
CA GLY A 43 12.70 39.06 9.44
C GLY A 43 12.63 40.26 8.49
N LEU A 44 11.48 40.93 8.37
CA LEU A 44 11.34 42.14 7.56
C LEU A 44 12.04 43.36 8.20
N ALA A 45 12.26 43.34 9.52
CA ALA A 45 12.87 44.50 10.20
C ALA A 45 14.31 44.74 9.74
N GLY A 46 15.07 43.70 9.39
CA GLY A 46 16.47 43.83 8.98
C GLY A 46 16.68 44.74 7.75
N PRO A 47 16.13 44.42 6.59
CA PRO A 47 16.23 45.26 5.38
C PRO A 47 15.71 46.68 5.57
N TRP A 48 14.60 46.84 6.30
CA TRP A 48 14.01 48.14 6.60
C TRP A 48 14.92 49.02 7.45
N LEU A 49 15.48 48.45 8.54
CA LEU A 49 16.42 49.14 9.44
C LEU A 49 17.73 49.51 8.71
N VAL A 50 18.23 48.66 7.82
CA VAL A 50 19.40 48.97 7.00
C VAL A 50 19.13 50.21 6.13
N GLY A 51 17.96 50.28 5.47
CA GLY A 51 17.56 51.49 4.73
C GLY A 51 17.51 52.74 5.61
N ARG A 52 16.99 52.61 6.82
CA ARG A 52 16.97 53.72 7.82
C ARG A 52 18.35 54.16 8.28
N ILE A 53 19.30 53.21 8.39
CA ILE A 53 20.72 53.51 8.68
C ILE A 53 21.31 54.31 7.53
N VAL A 54 21.08 53.90 6.26
CA VAL A 54 21.57 54.65 5.08
C VAL A 54 21.06 56.09 5.08
N ASP A 55 19.75 56.29 5.34
CA ASP A 55 19.18 57.61 5.41
C ASP A 55 19.74 58.46 6.59
N ALA A 56 19.96 57.83 7.76
CA ALA A 56 20.55 58.46 8.93
C ALA A 56 21.99 58.92 8.68
N VAL A 57 22.80 58.08 8.02
CA VAL A 57 24.18 58.44 7.63
C VAL A 57 24.19 59.60 6.63
N ARG A 58 23.34 59.56 5.61
CA ARG A 58 23.22 60.66 4.64
C ARG A 58 22.76 61.97 5.27
N ALA A 59 21.91 61.91 6.30
CA ALA A 59 21.46 63.07 7.06
C ALA A 59 22.50 63.58 8.07
N GLY A 60 23.68 62.98 8.14
CA GLY A 60 24.75 63.39 9.07
C GLY A 60 24.44 63.12 10.54
N ARG A 61 23.52 62.15 10.83
CA ARG A 61 23.18 61.77 12.23
C ARG A 61 24.39 61.05 12.85
N GLY A 62 24.66 61.37 14.10
CA GLY A 62 25.84 60.84 14.83
C GLY A 62 25.80 59.31 14.99
N VAL A 63 26.95 58.71 15.34
CA VAL A 63 27.19 57.27 15.47
C VAL A 63 26.17 56.61 16.40
N GLY A 64 25.72 57.27 17.47
CA GLY A 64 24.74 56.72 18.43
C GLY A 64 23.37 56.42 17.81
N ALA A 65 22.96 57.14 16.75
CA ALA A 65 21.72 56.82 16.03
C ALA A 65 21.86 55.53 15.19
N VAL A 66 23.04 55.31 14.63
CA VAL A 66 23.37 54.09 13.89
C VAL A 66 23.46 52.87 14.82
N ASP A 67 24.11 52.99 15.98
CA ASP A 67 24.26 51.97 16.98
C ASP A 67 22.90 51.50 17.52
N GLY A 68 21.96 52.43 17.75
CA GLY A 68 20.60 52.08 18.16
C GLY A 68 19.85 51.28 17.12
N LEU A 69 19.94 51.65 15.84
CA LEU A 69 19.31 50.90 14.74
C LEU A 69 19.96 49.53 14.53
N ALA A 70 21.31 49.43 14.67
CA ALA A 70 22.03 48.16 14.60
C ALA A 70 21.63 47.23 15.74
N SER A 71 21.45 47.73 16.94
CA SER A 71 20.99 46.95 18.09
C SER A 71 19.59 46.35 17.86
N TRP A 72 18.70 47.13 17.25
CA TRP A 72 17.36 46.65 16.84
C TRP A 72 17.42 45.56 15.79
N ILE A 73 18.37 45.62 14.83
CA ILE A 73 18.58 44.52 13.84
C ILE A 73 18.93 43.22 14.57
N VAL A 74 19.86 43.28 15.54
CA VAL A 74 20.26 42.10 16.33
C VAL A 74 19.07 41.53 17.12
N LEU A 75 18.30 42.41 17.77
CA LEU A 75 17.14 41.99 18.55
C LEU A 75 16.10 41.30 17.69
N CYS A 76 15.75 41.91 16.53
CA CYS A 76 14.80 41.31 15.59
C CYS A 76 15.30 40.00 14.97
N ALA A 77 16.60 39.90 14.67
CA ALA A 77 17.19 38.65 14.19
C ALA A 77 17.12 37.52 15.24
N LEU A 78 17.39 37.83 16.52
CA LEU A 78 17.22 36.87 17.61
C LEU A 78 15.76 36.46 17.79
N ALA A 79 14.84 37.42 17.73
CA ALA A 79 13.40 37.12 17.78
C ALA A 79 12.97 36.24 16.61
N GLN A 80 13.42 36.54 15.39
CA GLN A 80 13.17 35.72 14.21
C GLN A 80 13.70 34.29 14.39
N LEU A 81 14.94 34.14 14.88
CA LEU A 81 15.57 32.84 15.11
C LEU A 81 14.75 31.98 16.08
N LEU A 82 14.34 32.57 17.21
CA LEU A 82 13.55 31.90 18.24
C LEU A 82 12.17 31.50 17.70
N LEU A 83 11.46 32.44 17.06
CA LEU A 83 10.15 32.17 16.46
C LEU A 83 10.22 31.10 15.36
N ALA A 84 11.22 31.17 14.48
CA ALA A 84 11.42 30.17 13.44
C ALA A 84 11.75 28.78 14.02
N ARG A 85 12.52 28.71 15.13
CA ARG A 85 12.78 27.46 15.85
C ARG A 85 11.47 26.82 16.34
N PHE A 86 10.64 27.61 17.03
CA PHE A 86 9.36 27.10 17.55
C PHE A 86 8.37 26.77 16.44
N ALA A 87 8.31 27.58 15.38
CA ALA A 87 7.48 27.33 14.20
C ALA A 87 7.84 25.98 13.55
N ARG A 88 9.13 25.71 13.34
CA ARG A 88 9.62 24.43 12.81
C ARG A 88 9.28 23.26 13.75
N TYR A 89 9.49 23.41 15.05
CA TYR A 89 9.15 22.37 16.03
C TYR A 89 7.65 22.00 15.99
N VAL A 90 6.77 23.01 15.99
CA VAL A 90 5.31 22.77 15.90
C VAL A 90 4.92 22.18 14.54
N GLY A 91 5.55 22.66 13.45
CA GLY A 91 5.32 22.13 12.10
C GLY A 91 5.72 20.67 11.95
N HIS A 92 6.91 20.28 12.42
CA HIS A 92 7.33 18.88 12.40
C HIS A 92 6.44 17.99 13.29
N ARG A 93 6.07 18.47 14.49
CA ARG A 93 5.16 17.74 15.37
C ARG A 93 3.78 17.52 14.74
N PHE A 94 3.26 18.53 14.03
CA PHE A 94 2.03 18.38 13.23
C PHE A 94 2.20 17.34 12.14
N GLY A 95 3.33 17.37 11.40
CA GLY A 95 3.64 16.40 10.35
C GLY A 95 3.70 14.97 10.86
N GLU A 96 4.40 14.71 11.97
CA GLU A 96 4.50 13.37 12.59
C GLU A 96 3.13 12.84 13.07
N ARG A 97 2.32 13.68 13.72
CA ARG A 97 0.97 13.28 14.14
C ARG A 97 0.06 12.96 12.96
N THR A 98 0.17 13.75 11.90
CA THR A 98 -0.60 13.52 10.67
C THR A 98 -0.15 12.24 9.97
N LEU A 99 1.15 11.96 9.93
CA LEU A 99 1.70 10.71 9.39
C LEU A 99 1.23 9.48 10.19
N ALA A 100 1.22 9.56 11.53
CA ALA A 100 0.73 8.48 12.37
C ALA A 100 -0.73 8.13 12.01
N ARG A 101 -1.60 9.14 11.88
CA ARG A 101 -3.00 8.94 11.46
C ARG A 101 -3.11 8.31 10.06
N VAL A 102 -2.30 8.77 9.10
CA VAL A 102 -2.30 8.20 7.75
C VAL A 102 -1.91 6.71 7.78
N ARG A 103 -0.93 6.35 8.63
CA ARG A 103 -0.52 4.95 8.81
C ARG A 103 -1.62 4.10 9.45
N GLU A 104 -2.22 4.59 10.52
CA GLU A 104 -3.34 3.92 11.20
C GLU A 104 -4.52 3.71 10.23
N GLU A 105 -4.97 4.79 9.56
CA GLU A 105 -6.04 4.70 8.57
C GLU A 105 -5.70 3.75 7.41
N PHE A 106 -4.43 3.69 6.98
CA PHE A 106 -4.00 2.76 5.94
C PHE A 106 -4.11 1.32 6.41
N VAL A 107 -3.60 1.01 7.62
CA VAL A 107 -3.65 -0.34 8.19
C VAL A 107 -5.11 -0.78 8.40
N ASP A 108 -5.94 0.06 8.99
CA ASP A 108 -7.36 -0.23 9.21
C ASP A 108 -8.08 -0.55 7.89
N ARG A 109 -7.83 0.26 6.84
CA ARG A 109 -8.41 0.04 5.53
C ARG A 109 -7.87 -1.20 4.83
N ALA A 110 -6.57 -1.48 4.97
CA ALA A 110 -5.94 -2.67 4.39
C ALA A 110 -6.48 -3.96 5.02
N LEU A 111 -6.67 -3.96 6.34
CA LEU A 111 -7.26 -5.09 7.08
C LEU A 111 -8.77 -5.26 6.81
N ALA A 112 -9.47 -4.20 6.43
CA ALA A 112 -10.89 -4.25 6.06
C ALA A 112 -11.13 -4.73 4.62
N LEU A 113 -10.07 -4.95 3.82
CA LEU A 113 -10.22 -5.48 2.46
C LEU A 113 -10.66 -6.96 2.50
N PRO A 114 -11.58 -7.38 1.63
CA PRO A 114 -11.87 -8.80 1.45
C PRO A 114 -10.65 -9.53 0.87
N ALA A 115 -10.46 -10.79 1.26
CA ALA A 115 -9.34 -11.62 0.82
C ALA A 115 -9.21 -11.66 -0.72
N SER A 116 -10.35 -11.73 -1.42
CA SER A 116 -10.38 -11.69 -2.88
C SER A 116 -9.80 -10.41 -3.49
N ALA A 117 -9.97 -9.25 -2.84
CA ALA A 117 -9.39 -8.00 -3.30
C ALA A 117 -7.87 -7.98 -3.09
N VAL A 118 -7.40 -8.53 -1.95
CA VAL A 118 -5.97 -8.66 -1.65
C VAL A 118 -5.27 -9.59 -2.64
N GLU A 119 -5.86 -10.75 -2.91
CA GLU A 119 -5.31 -11.73 -3.86
C GLU A 119 -5.29 -11.19 -5.31
N ARG A 120 -6.36 -10.50 -5.75
CA ARG A 120 -6.40 -9.89 -7.09
C ARG A 120 -5.37 -8.79 -7.28
N ALA A 121 -5.18 -7.96 -6.27
CA ALA A 121 -4.18 -6.88 -6.29
C ALA A 121 -2.74 -7.40 -6.20
N GLY A 122 -2.56 -8.55 -5.58
CA GLY A 122 -1.27 -9.10 -5.21
C GLY A 122 -0.68 -8.44 -3.96
N THR A 123 0.05 -9.22 -3.18
CA THR A 123 0.73 -8.73 -1.96
C THR A 123 1.71 -7.60 -2.25
N GLY A 124 2.28 -7.55 -3.46
CA GLY A 124 3.24 -6.54 -3.87
C GLY A 124 2.67 -5.12 -3.93
N ASP A 125 1.44 -4.92 -4.41
CA ASP A 125 0.82 -3.58 -4.48
C ASP A 125 0.51 -3.04 -3.08
N LEU A 126 -0.05 -3.86 -2.19
CA LEU A 126 -0.29 -3.46 -0.78
C LEU A 126 1.00 -3.15 -0.04
N THR A 127 2.04 -3.99 -0.20
CA THR A 127 3.36 -3.76 0.40
C THR A 127 3.98 -2.47 -0.12
N ALA A 128 3.94 -2.22 -1.43
CA ALA A 128 4.46 -0.99 -2.03
C ALA A 128 3.73 0.25 -1.52
N ARG A 129 2.39 0.20 -1.35
CA ARG A 129 1.61 1.29 -0.76
C ARG A 129 1.91 1.49 0.72
N GLY A 130 1.97 0.41 1.51
CA GLY A 130 2.22 0.46 2.95
C GLY A 130 3.62 0.91 3.32
N THR A 131 4.61 0.56 2.53
CA THR A 131 6.02 0.92 2.78
C THR A 131 6.46 2.13 1.97
N GLY A 132 6.45 2.05 0.65
CA GLY A 132 6.98 3.07 -0.25
C GLY A 132 6.12 4.33 -0.31
N ASP A 133 4.82 4.19 -0.58
CA ASP A 133 3.93 5.35 -0.72
C ASP A 133 3.70 6.06 0.62
N VAL A 134 3.46 5.32 1.69
CA VAL A 134 3.32 5.89 3.04
C VAL A 134 4.61 6.59 3.48
N ALA A 135 5.80 6.04 3.16
CA ALA A 135 7.08 6.70 3.45
C ALA A 135 7.23 8.01 2.66
N THR A 136 6.86 8.02 1.37
CA THR A 136 6.90 9.22 0.51
C THR A 136 5.97 10.31 1.03
N VAL A 137 4.74 9.95 1.42
CA VAL A 137 3.79 10.86 2.07
C VAL A 137 4.35 11.36 3.40
N GLY A 138 4.98 10.46 4.19
CA GLY A 138 5.62 10.78 5.46
C GLY A 138 6.71 11.82 5.35
N THR A 139 7.62 11.67 4.40
CA THR A 139 8.66 12.66 4.15
C THR A 139 8.06 14.02 3.78
N THR A 140 7.00 14.03 2.99
CA THR A 140 6.32 15.28 2.63
C THR A 140 5.62 15.92 3.81
N LEU A 141 4.90 15.18 4.63
CA LEU A 141 4.20 15.72 5.79
C LEU A 141 5.16 16.22 6.87
N ARG A 142 6.29 15.52 7.09
CA ARG A 142 7.27 15.84 8.11
C ARG A 142 8.20 16.98 7.71
N ASP A 143 8.76 16.93 6.51
CA ASP A 143 9.87 17.80 6.11
C ASP A 143 9.42 18.87 5.09
N VAL A 144 8.78 18.45 4.00
CA VAL A 144 8.47 19.34 2.86
C VAL A 144 7.32 20.28 3.15
N GLY A 145 6.24 19.80 3.76
CA GLY A 145 5.04 20.58 4.04
C GLY A 145 5.29 21.76 4.97
N PRO A 146 5.90 21.54 6.16
CA PRO A 146 6.26 22.64 7.06
C PRO A 146 7.18 23.66 6.41
N GLU A 147 8.17 23.22 5.63
CA GLU A 147 9.12 24.12 4.98
C GLU A 147 8.45 24.95 3.87
N LEU A 148 7.58 24.34 3.05
CA LEU A 148 6.78 25.08 2.07
C LEU A 148 5.87 26.11 2.70
N LEU A 149 5.29 25.79 3.87
CA LEU A 149 4.50 26.75 4.63
C LEU A 149 5.34 27.95 5.05
N VAL A 150 6.55 27.71 5.60
CA VAL A 150 7.53 28.75 5.96
C VAL A 150 7.84 29.62 4.75
N CYS A 151 8.28 28.99 3.64
CA CYS A 151 8.68 29.70 2.42
C CYS A 151 7.52 30.50 1.81
N THR A 152 6.31 29.95 1.79
CA THR A 152 5.13 30.65 1.26
C THR A 152 4.77 31.86 2.11
N VAL A 153 4.73 31.71 3.43
CA VAL A 153 4.46 32.82 4.34
C VAL A 153 5.53 33.91 4.21
N GLN A 154 6.81 33.52 4.20
CA GLN A 154 7.93 34.45 4.05
C GLN A 154 7.87 35.22 2.72
N ALA A 155 7.62 34.51 1.61
CA ALA A 155 7.48 35.14 0.29
C ALA A 155 6.34 36.19 0.25
N LEU A 156 5.17 35.86 0.84
CA LEU A 156 4.04 36.78 0.92
C LEU A 156 4.37 38.01 1.75
N PHE A 157 5.03 37.84 2.91
CA PHE A 157 5.40 38.96 3.78
C PHE A 157 6.45 39.85 3.14
N VAL A 158 7.47 39.28 2.49
CA VAL A 158 8.49 40.06 1.77
C VAL A 158 7.86 40.87 0.63
N MET A 159 7.02 40.25 -0.18
CA MET A 159 6.32 40.94 -1.27
C MET A 159 5.40 42.06 -0.75
N GLY A 160 4.67 41.78 0.34
CA GLY A 160 3.85 42.78 1.03
C GLY A 160 4.69 43.95 1.56
N ALA A 161 5.88 43.71 2.10
CA ALA A 161 6.77 44.74 2.60
C ALA A 161 7.28 45.67 1.47
N VAL A 162 7.65 45.11 0.32
CA VAL A 162 8.06 45.90 -0.86
C VAL A 162 6.89 46.78 -1.34
N PHE A 163 5.66 46.23 -1.36
CA PHE A 163 4.46 46.96 -1.76
C PHE A 163 4.14 48.13 -0.81
N VAL A 164 4.33 47.93 0.49
CA VAL A 164 4.12 49.01 1.51
C VAL A 164 5.21 50.07 1.44
N LEU A 165 6.45 49.71 1.09
CA LEU A 165 7.53 50.66 0.91
C LEU A 165 7.29 51.58 -0.29
N ASP A 166 7.04 51.00 -1.44
CA ASP A 166 6.77 51.70 -2.69
C ASP A 166 6.04 50.79 -3.68
N PRO A 167 4.76 51.06 -4.00
CA PRO A 167 3.96 50.26 -4.93
C PRO A 167 4.58 50.15 -6.34
N LEU A 168 5.29 51.19 -6.78
CA LEU A 168 5.90 51.21 -8.11
C LEU A 168 7.13 50.29 -8.18
N LEU A 169 7.96 50.29 -7.13
CA LEU A 169 9.06 49.37 -6.99
C LEU A 169 8.57 47.89 -6.83
N ALA A 170 7.44 47.71 -6.14
CA ALA A 170 6.82 46.38 -6.02
C ALA A 170 6.35 45.84 -7.38
N LEU A 171 5.79 46.70 -8.24
CA LEU A 171 5.38 46.31 -9.60
C LEU A 171 6.56 45.73 -10.40
N PHE A 172 7.75 46.35 -10.28
CA PHE A 172 8.97 45.83 -10.91
C PHE A 172 9.37 44.48 -10.34
N GLY A 173 9.22 44.25 -9.04
CA GLY A 173 9.41 42.95 -8.41
C GLY A 173 8.48 41.88 -9.01
N VAL A 174 7.20 42.21 -9.18
CA VAL A 174 6.21 41.31 -9.78
C VAL A 174 6.50 41.04 -11.27
N VAL A 175 6.80 42.11 -12.04
CA VAL A 175 7.16 41.97 -13.47
C VAL A 175 8.42 41.13 -13.63
N GLY A 176 9.40 41.27 -12.72
CA GLY A 176 10.62 40.48 -12.69
C GLY A 176 10.39 38.98 -12.41
N LEU A 177 9.25 38.59 -11.87
CA LEU A 177 8.86 37.18 -11.72
C LEU A 177 8.30 36.55 -13.01
N THR A 178 8.01 37.35 -14.04
CA THR A 178 7.48 36.84 -15.32
C THR A 178 8.44 35.85 -16.00
N PRO A 179 9.77 36.10 -16.08
CA PRO A 179 10.72 35.12 -16.61
C PRO A 179 10.75 33.82 -15.78
N VAL A 180 10.64 33.93 -14.44
CA VAL A 180 10.56 32.73 -13.56
C VAL A 180 9.33 31.91 -13.90
N TRP A 181 8.16 32.56 -14.07
CA TRP A 181 6.92 31.88 -14.45
C TRP A 181 7.02 31.22 -15.82
N LEU A 182 7.63 31.88 -16.80
CA LEU A 182 7.86 31.33 -18.14
C LEU A 182 8.81 30.11 -18.09
N ALA A 183 9.93 30.23 -17.36
CA ALA A 183 10.89 29.15 -17.17
C ALA A 183 10.24 27.96 -16.45
N LEU A 184 9.45 28.20 -15.38
CA LEU A 184 8.73 27.17 -14.66
C LEU A 184 7.69 26.48 -15.56
N ARG A 185 6.92 27.23 -16.34
CA ARG A 185 5.94 26.67 -17.27
C ARG A 185 6.60 25.84 -18.38
N TRP A 186 7.75 26.28 -18.89
CA TRP A 186 8.55 25.52 -19.85
C TRP A 186 9.07 24.22 -19.26
N TYR A 187 9.61 24.29 -18.04
CA TYR A 187 10.17 23.15 -17.31
C TYR A 187 9.09 22.12 -16.97
N LEU A 188 8.01 22.52 -16.33
CA LEU A 188 6.95 21.62 -15.88
C LEU A 188 6.26 20.86 -17.03
N ARG A 189 6.18 21.47 -18.22
CA ARG A 189 5.61 20.80 -19.39
C ARG A 189 6.48 19.65 -19.91
N ARG A 190 7.80 19.71 -19.69
CA ARG A 190 8.78 18.73 -20.18
C ARG A 190 9.30 17.80 -19.10
N ALA A 191 9.42 18.29 -17.89
CA ALA A 191 9.95 17.56 -16.76
C ALA A 191 9.16 16.29 -16.45
N ARG A 192 7.82 16.36 -16.52
CA ARG A 192 6.95 15.21 -16.24
C ARG A 192 7.31 14.00 -17.11
N ASP A 193 7.39 14.18 -18.41
CA ASP A 193 7.69 13.08 -19.35
C ASP A 193 9.14 12.61 -19.20
N GLY A 194 10.06 13.54 -18.96
CA GLY A 194 11.47 13.24 -18.67
C GLY A 194 11.62 12.37 -17.42
N TYR A 195 10.98 12.74 -16.32
CA TYR A 195 11.04 11.97 -15.06
C TYR A 195 10.30 10.62 -15.13
N LEU A 196 9.20 10.53 -15.85
CA LEU A 196 8.53 9.25 -16.09
C LEU A 196 9.44 8.30 -16.88
N THR A 197 10.13 8.81 -17.90
CA THR A 197 11.10 8.04 -18.70
C THR A 197 12.30 7.62 -17.85
N GLU A 198 12.85 8.50 -17.01
CA GLU A 198 13.94 8.19 -16.08
C GLU A 198 13.52 7.14 -15.05
N GLY A 199 12.32 7.27 -14.48
CA GLY A 199 11.75 6.31 -13.55
C GLY A 199 11.59 4.93 -14.18
N ALA A 200 11.01 4.85 -15.39
CA ALA A 200 10.87 3.60 -16.13
C ALA A 200 12.23 2.96 -16.44
N ALA A 201 13.20 3.75 -16.87
CA ALA A 201 14.55 3.27 -17.15
C ALA A 201 15.28 2.78 -15.88
N THR A 202 15.07 3.45 -14.73
CA THR A 202 15.61 3.02 -13.43
C THR A 202 15.00 1.70 -12.99
N SER A 203 13.68 1.54 -13.16
CA SER A 203 12.98 0.28 -12.89
C SER A 203 13.48 -0.85 -13.79
N GLY A 204 13.74 -0.60 -15.07
CA GLY A 204 14.31 -1.58 -16.01
C GLY A 204 15.70 -2.07 -15.59
N VAL A 205 16.55 -1.19 -15.05
CA VAL A 205 17.86 -1.60 -14.48
C VAL A 205 17.63 -2.52 -13.27
N ALA A 206 16.75 -2.13 -12.34
CA ALA A 206 16.45 -2.92 -11.14
C ALA A 206 15.89 -4.30 -11.50
N GLU A 207 14.98 -4.38 -12.46
CA GLU A 207 14.40 -5.63 -12.97
C GLU A 207 15.48 -6.54 -13.58
N THR A 208 16.37 -5.98 -14.41
CA THR A 208 17.45 -6.73 -15.04
C THR A 208 18.41 -7.32 -14.01
N VAL A 209 18.77 -6.54 -12.97
CA VAL A 209 19.63 -6.99 -11.88
C VAL A 209 18.92 -8.08 -11.06
N THR A 210 17.67 -7.85 -10.66
CA THR A 210 16.89 -8.81 -9.87
C THR A 210 16.72 -10.14 -10.61
N ALA A 211 16.38 -10.10 -11.91
CA ALA A 211 16.26 -11.30 -12.74
C ALA A 211 17.60 -12.05 -12.85
N THR A 212 18.71 -11.33 -12.92
CA THR A 212 20.04 -11.94 -13.00
C THR A 212 20.43 -12.62 -11.69
N VAL A 213 20.15 -11.99 -10.54
CA VAL A 213 20.44 -12.55 -9.21
C VAL A 213 19.51 -13.74 -8.91
N ALA A 214 18.20 -13.61 -9.18
CA ALA A 214 17.24 -14.70 -8.99
C ALA A 214 17.57 -15.92 -9.86
N GLY A 215 18.07 -15.68 -11.10
CA GLY A 215 18.49 -16.73 -12.03
C GLY A 215 19.97 -17.11 -11.94
N ALA A 216 20.70 -16.77 -10.87
CA ALA A 216 22.16 -16.94 -10.80
C ALA A 216 22.64 -18.37 -11.13
N ARG A 217 21.95 -19.40 -10.61
CA ARG A 217 22.24 -20.80 -10.91
C ARG A 217 22.11 -21.13 -12.40
N THR A 218 21.07 -20.60 -13.04
CA THR A 218 20.83 -20.76 -14.49
C THR A 218 21.90 -20.04 -15.30
N VAL A 219 22.25 -18.80 -14.90
CA VAL A 219 23.31 -18.01 -15.54
C VAL A 219 24.63 -18.75 -15.49
N GLU A 220 24.96 -19.38 -14.35
CA GLU A 220 26.19 -20.17 -14.18
C GLU A 220 26.14 -21.46 -15.01
N ALA A 221 25.05 -22.24 -14.90
CA ALA A 221 24.90 -23.52 -15.59
C ALA A 221 24.98 -23.39 -17.12
N PHE A 222 24.39 -22.34 -17.68
CA PHE A 222 24.37 -22.11 -19.12
C PHE A 222 25.43 -21.12 -19.63
N ARG A 223 26.35 -20.66 -18.77
CA ARG A 223 27.43 -19.69 -19.08
C ARG A 223 26.92 -18.42 -19.74
N LEU A 224 25.84 -17.84 -19.19
CA LEU A 224 25.18 -16.66 -19.73
C LEU A 224 25.74 -15.31 -19.20
N GLN A 225 26.92 -15.34 -18.54
CA GLN A 225 27.49 -14.15 -17.87
C GLN A 225 27.67 -12.98 -18.85
N GLU A 226 28.28 -13.24 -20.02
CA GLU A 226 28.52 -12.20 -21.02
C GLU A 226 27.22 -11.61 -21.57
N GLN A 227 26.21 -12.45 -21.84
CA GLN A 227 24.90 -12.01 -22.28
C GLN A 227 24.20 -11.15 -21.23
N ARG A 228 24.28 -11.53 -19.95
CA ARG A 228 23.69 -10.76 -18.85
C ARG A 228 24.38 -9.42 -18.62
N ILE A 229 25.73 -9.40 -18.77
CA ILE A 229 26.51 -8.16 -18.74
C ILE A 229 26.10 -7.22 -19.88
N ALA A 230 25.94 -7.74 -21.10
CA ALA A 230 25.49 -6.95 -22.25
C ALA A 230 24.08 -6.36 -22.00
N THR A 231 23.12 -7.19 -21.58
CA THR A 231 21.76 -6.74 -21.23
C THR A 231 21.76 -5.68 -20.12
N SER A 232 22.58 -5.85 -19.08
CA SER A 232 22.70 -4.87 -18.00
C SER A 232 23.31 -3.56 -18.47
N ARG A 233 24.29 -3.63 -19.40
CA ARG A 233 24.92 -2.46 -20.01
C ARG A 233 23.92 -1.65 -20.84
N ASP A 234 23.07 -2.31 -21.62
CA ASP A 234 22.03 -1.66 -22.42
C ASP A 234 20.97 -0.98 -21.55
N ALA A 235 20.56 -1.63 -20.45
CA ALA A 235 19.65 -1.03 -19.48
C ALA A 235 20.26 0.19 -18.79
N LEU A 236 21.54 0.11 -18.39
CA LEU A 236 22.30 1.24 -17.81
C LEU A 236 22.47 2.39 -18.81
N GLU A 237 22.74 2.10 -20.08
CA GLU A 237 22.87 3.12 -21.12
C GLU A 237 21.53 3.84 -21.38
N THR A 238 20.43 3.11 -21.36
CA THR A 238 19.07 3.68 -21.45
C THR A 238 18.79 4.60 -20.26
N ASN A 239 19.12 4.15 -19.04
CA ASN A 239 18.97 4.96 -17.83
C ASN A 239 19.88 6.21 -17.88
N ARG A 240 21.13 6.07 -18.35
CA ARG A 240 22.06 7.19 -18.53
C ARG A 240 21.47 8.26 -19.46
N LYS A 241 20.93 7.86 -20.62
CA LYS A 241 20.32 8.81 -21.58
C LYS A 241 19.14 9.55 -20.97
N ALA A 242 18.26 8.84 -20.25
CA ALA A 242 17.12 9.44 -19.56
C ALA A 242 17.58 10.45 -18.49
N ARG A 243 18.60 10.12 -17.69
CA ARG A 243 19.17 11.02 -16.69
C ARG A 243 19.85 12.24 -17.29
N PHE A 244 20.55 12.09 -18.43
CA PHE A 244 21.10 13.25 -19.12
C PHE A 244 20.04 14.19 -19.65
N HIS A 245 18.90 13.67 -20.09
CA HIS A 245 17.77 14.50 -20.51
C HIS A 245 17.20 15.32 -19.34
N THR A 246 16.96 14.72 -18.20
CA THR A 246 16.48 15.44 -17.01
C THR A 246 17.52 16.43 -16.47
N LEU A 247 18.80 16.06 -16.49
CA LEU A 247 19.89 16.97 -16.15
C LEU A 247 19.93 18.19 -17.08
N TYR A 248 19.76 17.99 -18.40
CA TYR A 248 19.68 19.10 -19.35
C TYR A 248 18.51 20.04 -19.03
N LEU A 249 17.32 19.51 -18.71
CA LEU A 249 16.18 20.33 -18.31
C LEU A 249 16.51 21.20 -17.09
N ARG A 250 17.18 20.63 -16.09
CA ARG A 250 17.63 21.34 -14.89
C ARG A 250 18.70 22.38 -15.19
N SER A 251 19.69 22.04 -16.02
CA SER A 251 20.79 22.94 -16.36
C SER A 251 20.36 24.18 -17.18
N VAL A 252 19.19 24.13 -17.82
CA VAL A 252 18.57 25.30 -18.47
C VAL A 252 17.68 26.06 -17.50
N PHE A 253 16.90 25.34 -16.68
CA PHE A 253 15.91 25.94 -15.79
C PHE A 253 16.54 26.76 -14.67
N PHE A 254 17.47 26.20 -13.90
CA PHE A 254 18.01 26.89 -12.73
C PHE A 254 18.79 28.17 -13.07
N PRO A 255 19.69 28.21 -14.07
CA PRO A 255 20.33 29.47 -14.47
C PRO A 255 19.34 30.51 -14.99
N ALA A 256 18.29 30.09 -15.72
CA ALA A 256 17.26 31.02 -16.18
C ALA A 256 16.49 31.67 -15.01
N VAL A 257 16.22 30.90 -13.95
CA VAL A 257 15.62 31.39 -12.71
C VAL A 257 16.56 32.36 -11.99
N GLU A 258 17.84 32.00 -11.85
CA GLU A 258 18.85 32.85 -11.17
C GLU A 258 19.06 34.18 -11.85
N VAL A 259 19.17 34.21 -13.18
CA VAL A 259 19.20 35.45 -13.95
C VAL A 259 17.94 36.30 -13.73
N SER A 260 16.79 35.65 -13.64
CA SER A 260 15.50 36.31 -13.41
C SER A 260 15.42 37.02 -12.05
N TYR A 261 16.20 36.62 -11.05
CA TYR A 261 16.27 37.33 -9.76
C TYR A 261 17.14 38.57 -9.81
N THR A 262 18.13 38.62 -10.69
CA THR A 262 19.04 39.78 -10.84
C THR A 262 18.33 40.95 -11.51
N VAL A 263 17.43 40.68 -12.45
CA VAL A 263 16.71 41.71 -13.22
C VAL A 263 15.86 42.63 -12.35
N PRO A 264 15.01 42.16 -11.41
CA PRO A 264 14.24 43.02 -10.53
C PRO A 264 15.11 43.89 -9.61
N VAL A 265 16.19 43.32 -9.07
CA VAL A 265 17.10 44.06 -8.20
C VAL A 265 17.81 45.18 -9.00
N ALA A 266 18.33 44.89 -10.19
CA ALA A 266 18.90 45.89 -11.06
C ALA A 266 17.90 46.96 -11.50
N GLY A 267 16.66 46.52 -11.81
CA GLY A 267 15.56 47.44 -12.16
C GLY A 267 15.21 48.39 -11.04
N VAL A 268 15.09 47.92 -9.80
CA VAL A 268 14.83 48.74 -8.62
C VAL A 268 15.95 49.74 -8.35
N LEU A 269 17.22 49.36 -8.51
CA LEU A 269 18.35 50.26 -8.34
C LEU A 269 18.39 51.35 -9.43
N LEU A 270 18.15 50.99 -10.69
CA LEU A 270 18.12 51.96 -11.80
C LEU A 270 16.95 52.93 -11.68
N LEU A 271 15.76 52.44 -11.46
CA LEU A 271 14.54 53.27 -11.39
C LEU A 271 14.47 54.11 -10.11
N GLY A 272 14.91 53.52 -8.99
CA GLY A 272 15.01 54.25 -7.74
C GLY A 272 15.93 55.48 -7.88
N GLY A 273 17.02 55.34 -8.66
CA GLY A 273 17.89 56.49 -9.03
C GLY A 273 17.21 57.48 -9.94
N LEU A 274 16.47 57.03 -10.96
CA LEU A 274 15.79 57.89 -11.93
C LEU A 274 14.55 58.61 -11.32
N LEU A 275 13.80 57.97 -10.46
CA LEU A 275 12.60 58.50 -9.82
C LEU A 275 12.90 59.33 -8.58
N HIS A 276 14.15 59.57 -8.25
CA HIS A 276 14.60 60.33 -7.08
C HIS A 276 14.01 59.79 -5.75
N ALA A 277 13.75 58.46 -5.70
CA ALA A 277 13.31 57.79 -4.48
C ALA A 277 14.38 57.94 -3.38
N GLY A 278 13.98 57.96 -2.11
CA GLY A 278 14.92 57.99 -1.00
C GLY A 278 15.88 56.81 -1.07
N VAL A 279 17.20 57.06 -0.97
CA VAL A 279 18.22 56.00 -1.11
C VAL A 279 17.98 54.87 -0.13
N GLY A 280 17.53 55.15 1.09
CA GLY A 280 17.18 54.12 2.07
C GLY A 280 16.01 53.23 1.62
N VAL A 281 15.01 53.79 0.94
CA VAL A 281 13.88 53.01 0.39
C VAL A 281 14.37 52.07 -0.72
N VAL A 282 15.22 52.57 -1.63
CA VAL A 282 15.77 51.79 -2.74
C VAL A 282 16.64 50.63 -2.21
N VAL A 283 17.48 50.89 -1.21
CA VAL A 283 18.30 49.86 -0.55
C VAL A 283 17.44 48.81 0.15
N SER A 284 16.41 49.27 0.88
CA SER A 284 15.48 48.32 1.55
C SER A 284 14.75 47.44 0.54
N ALA A 285 14.24 48.03 -0.56
CA ALA A 285 13.54 47.29 -1.60
C ALA A 285 14.47 46.26 -2.31
N ALA A 286 15.69 46.66 -2.63
CA ALA A 286 16.70 45.77 -3.21
C ALA A 286 17.04 44.58 -2.28
N LEU A 287 17.19 44.82 -0.98
CA LEU A 287 17.42 43.80 0.02
C LEU A 287 16.23 42.86 0.17
N TYR A 288 14.99 43.35 0.17
CA TYR A 288 13.79 42.53 0.20
C TYR A 288 13.66 41.65 -1.04
N LEU A 289 13.88 42.18 -2.24
CA LEU A 289 13.86 41.38 -3.47
C LEU A 289 14.92 40.30 -3.46
N ARG A 290 16.09 40.56 -2.91
CA ARG A 290 17.10 39.54 -2.71
C ARG A 290 16.71 38.48 -1.66
N GLN A 291 16.07 38.90 -0.57
CA GLN A 291 15.56 38.00 0.45
C GLN A 291 14.42 37.11 -0.08
N PHE A 292 13.69 37.53 -1.10
CA PHE A 292 12.62 36.79 -1.75
C PHE A 292 13.14 35.57 -2.55
N THR A 293 14.38 35.59 -2.99
CA THR A 293 14.99 34.55 -3.86
C THR A 293 14.96 33.18 -3.20
N GLU A 294 15.44 33.08 -1.97
CA GLU A 294 15.59 31.79 -1.27
C GLU A 294 14.26 31.05 -1.04
N PRO A 295 13.20 31.69 -0.49
CA PRO A 295 11.90 31.05 -0.37
C PRO A 295 11.31 30.55 -1.70
N LEU A 296 11.50 31.32 -2.77
CA LEU A 296 10.99 30.94 -4.08
C LEU A 296 11.77 29.74 -4.66
N ASP A 297 13.08 29.72 -4.52
CA ASP A 297 13.92 28.57 -4.92
C ASP A 297 13.53 27.30 -4.17
N GLN A 298 13.32 27.39 -2.87
CA GLN A 298 12.86 26.25 -2.06
C GLN A 298 11.50 25.73 -2.53
N ILE A 299 10.55 26.62 -2.84
CA ILE A 299 9.25 26.23 -3.39
C ILE A 299 9.44 25.51 -4.73
N LEU A 300 10.24 26.08 -5.65
CA LEU A 300 10.47 25.53 -6.98
C LEU A 300 11.14 24.15 -6.93
N MET A 301 12.15 23.98 -6.07
CA MET A 301 12.86 22.70 -5.90
C MET A 301 11.97 21.58 -5.37
N ARG A 302 10.92 21.93 -4.61
CA ARG A 302 10.04 20.94 -3.98
C ARG A 302 8.76 20.63 -4.76
N VAL A 303 8.51 21.31 -5.88
CA VAL A 303 7.33 21.07 -6.73
C VAL A 303 7.25 19.62 -7.19
N GLU A 304 8.37 19.04 -7.61
CA GLU A 304 8.44 17.65 -8.06
C GLU A 304 8.12 16.67 -6.93
N GLN A 305 8.69 16.90 -5.75
CA GLN A 305 8.45 16.08 -4.56
C GLN A 305 6.98 16.13 -4.11
N LEU A 306 6.35 17.30 -4.21
CA LEU A 306 4.92 17.45 -3.96
C LEU A 306 4.06 16.67 -4.96
N GLN A 307 4.41 16.68 -6.24
CA GLN A 307 3.69 15.93 -7.27
C GLN A 307 3.81 14.43 -7.04
N SER A 308 5.01 13.94 -6.76
CA SER A 308 5.25 12.53 -6.42
C SER A 308 4.48 12.11 -5.17
N SER A 309 4.54 12.91 -4.12
CA SER A 309 3.81 12.64 -2.88
C SER A 309 2.29 12.69 -3.06
N ALA A 310 1.77 13.60 -3.88
CA ALA A 310 0.35 13.65 -4.20
C ALA A 310 -0.12 12.39 -4.93
N ALA A 311 0.69 11.83 -5.82
CA ALA A 311 0.42 10.55 -6.48
C ALA A 311 0.45 9.38 -5.49
N SER A 312 1.45 9.33 -4.60
CA SER A 312 1.53 8.33 -3.54
C SER A 312 0.35 8.43 -2.57
N PHE A 313 -0.04 9.64 -2.16
CA PHE A 313 -1.19 9.86 -1.30
C PHE A 313 -2.51 9.46 -1.99
N ALA A 314 -2.64 9.68 -3.31
CA ALA A 314 -3.78 9.21 -4.07
C ALA A 314 -3.90 7.68 -4.09
N ARG A 315 -2.78 6.95 -4.13
CA ARG A 315 -2.76 5.48 -4.02
C ARG A 315 -3.13 5.00 -2.61
N VAL A 316 -2.60 5.64 -1.57
CA VAL A 316 -2.92 5.33 -0.17
C VAL A 316 -4.41 5.60 0.11
N GLU A 317 -4.92 6.77 -0.27
CA GLU A 317 -6.33 7.14 -0.06
C GLU A 317 -7.29 6.35 -0.95
N GLY A 318 -6.80 5.79 -2.06
CA GLY A 318 -7.56 4.92 -2.95
C GLY A 318 -8.13 3.68 -2.25
N LEU A 319 -7.48 3.16 -1.20
CA LEU A 319 -8.01 2.06 -0.40
C LEU A 319 -9.38 2.37 0.22
N ALA A 320 -9.68 3.64 0.48
CA ALA A 320 -11.01 4.03 0.97
C ALA A 320 -12.14 3.78 -0.04
N GLN A 321 -11.82 3.63 -1.32
CA GLN A 321 -12.76 3.35 -2.41
C GLN A 321 -12.83 1.87 -2.78
N ALA A 322 -11.97 1.05 -2.18
CA ALA A 322 -12.00 -0.40 -2.39
C ALA A 322 -13.25 -1.03 -1.73
N PRO A 323 -13.77 -2.14 -2.27
CA PRO A 323 -14.83 -2.89 -1.63
C PRO A 323 -14.43 -3.24 -0.19
N ARG A 324 -15.35 -3.07 0.74
CA ARG A 324 -15.17 -3.51 2.12
C ARG A 324 -15.78 -4.89 2.30
N ALA A 325 -15.22 -5.70 3.19
CA ALA A 325 -15.89 -6.89 3.67
C ALA A 325 -17.27 -6.52 4.25
N ALA A 326 -18.24 -7.43 4.14
CA ALA A 326 -19.58 -7.20 4.63
C ALA A 326 -19.54 -6.73 6.10
N ALA A 327 -20.29 -5.65 6.41
CA ALA A 327 -20.27 -5.08 7.75
C ALA A 327 -20.94 -6.06 8.74
N GLU A 328 -20.41 -6.14 9.94
CA GLU A 328 -21.03 -6.80 11.08
C GLU A 328 -22.28 -6.02 11.46
N GLY A 329 -23.44 -6.47 11.06
CA GLY A 329 -24.69 -5.84 11.50
C GLY A 329 -25.88 -6.19 10.61
N GLY A 330 -26.75 -7.08 11.10
CA GLY A 330 -28.05 -7.33 10.50
C GLY A 330 -28.10 -8.36 9.37
N ALA A 331 -27.03 -9.11 9.10
CA ALA A 331 -27.11 -10.27 8.20
C ALA A 331 -28.03 -11.33 8.83
N PRO A 332 -28.98 -11.90 8.07
CA PRO A 332 -29.82 -12.98 8.57
C PRO A 332 -28.93 -14.17 8.97
N VAL A 333 -29.29 -14.83 10.08
CA VAL A 333 -28.65 -16.05 10.55
C VAL A 333 -29.13 -17.20 9.67
N PRO A 334 -28.22 -18.06 9.14
CA PRO A 334 -28.62 -19.27 8.41
C PRO A 334 -29.59 -20.12 9.20
N ALA A 335 -30.60 -20.65 8.52
CA ALA A 335 -31.61 -21.48 9.17
C ALA A 335 -31.10 -22.90 9.46
N ASP A 336 -30.17 -23.39 8.63
CA ASP A 336 -29.50 -24.68 8.75
C ASP A 336 -28.12 -24.61 8.07
N ASP A 337 -27.37 -25.71 8.04
CA ASP A 337 -26.04 -25.81 7.45
C ASP A 337 -26.05 -26.32 6.00
N ARG A 338 -27.22 -26.40 5.38
CA ARG A 338 -27.36 -26.86 4.00
C ARG A 338 -26.80 -25.81 3.04
N ILE A 339 -25.95 -26.24 2.13
CA ILE A 339 -25.39 -25.38 1.08
C ILE A 339 -26.17 -25.64 -0.22
N ASP A 340 -26.76 -24.58 -0.78
CA ASP A 340 -27.42 -24.61 -2.07
C ASP A 340 -26.68 -23.71 -3.07
N VAL A 341 -26.29 -24.29 -4.21
CA VAL A 341 -25.68 -23.64 -5.36
C VAL A 341 -26.68 -23.69 -6.50
N ARG A 342 -27.12 -22.54 -7.02
CA ARG A 342 -28.14 -22.48 -8.06
C ARG A 342 -27.71 -21.63 -9.24
N GLY A 343 -27.56 -22.26 -10.40
CA GLY A 343 -27.27 -21.62 -11.67
C GLY A 343 -25.99 -20.77 -11.65
N VAL A 344 -25.00 -21.17 -10.86
CA VAL A 344 -23.80 -20.35 -10.60
C VAL A 344 -22.94 -20.21 -11.85
N ARG A 345 -22.68 -18.95 -12.22
CA ARG A 345 -21.74 -18.56 -13.27
C ARG A 345 -20.65 -17.65 -12.69
N TYR A 346 -19.44 -17.85 -13.14
CA TYR A 346 -18.31 -17.03 -12.68
C TYR A 346 -17.24 -16.91 -13.76
N ALA A 347 -16.69 -15.70 -13.90
CA ALA A 347 -15.55 -15.40 -14.75
C ALA A 347 -14.56 -14.52 -13.99
N TYR A 348 -13.26 -14.78 -14.13
CA TYR A 348 -12.23 -13.86 -13.66
C TYR A 348 -12.13 -12.66 -14.61
N GLU A 349 -11.73 -11.49 -14.09
CA GLU A 349 -11.68 -10.22 -14.84
C GLU A 349 -10.92 -10.30 -16.20
N ARG A 350 -9.96 -11.19 -16.32
CA ARG A 350 -9.10 -11.37 -17.52
C ARG A 350 -9.28 -12.72 -18.21
N GLY A 351 -10.40 -13.38 -18.02
CA GLY A 351 -10.62 -14.73 -18.56
C GLY A 351 -12.02 -14.94 -19.09
N GLY A 352 -12.21 -16.07 -19.76
CA GLY A 352 -13.54 -16.58 -20.11
C GLY A 352 -14.30 -17.06 -18.86
N GLU A 353 -15.56 -17.41 -19.08
CA GLU A 353 -16.42 -17.98 -18.04
C GLU A 353 -15.84 -19.34 -17.56
N VAL A 354 -15.51 -19.41 -16.28
CA VAL A 354 -14.91 -20.59 -15.64
C VAL A 354 -15.99 -21.53 -15.08
N LEU A 355 -17.07 -20.97 -14.52
CA LEU A 355 -18.24 -21.74 -14.12
C LEU A 355 -19.44 -21.34 -14.97
N ARG A 356 -20.17 -22.33 -15.50
CA ARG A 356 -21.16 -22.17 -16.56
C ARG A 356 -22.53 -22.73 -16.19
N GLY A 357 -23.10 -22.25 -15.07
CA GLY A 357 -24.40 -22.69 -14.58
C GLY A 357 -24.29 -23.99 -13.78
N VAL A 358 -23.61 -23.91 -12.64
CA VAL A 358 -23.47 -25.03 -11.70
C VAL A 358 -24.65 -25.04 -10.74
N ASP A 359 -25.29 -26.21 -10.62
CA ASP A 359 -26.34 -26.52 -9.65
C ASP A 359 -25.87 -27.66 -8.75
N LEU A 360 -25.85 -27.44 -7.42
CA LEU A 360 -25.37 -28.42 -6.44
C LEU A 360 -26.03 -28.16 -5.10
N THR A 361 -26.48 -29.20 -4.42
CA THR A 361 -26.91 -29.14 -3.04
C THR A 361 -26.04 -30.06 -2.19
N VAL A 362 -25.48 -29.53 -1.10
CA VAL A 362 -24.73 -30.28 -0.09
C VAL A 362 -25.53 -30.33 1.19
N ARG A 363 -25.75 -31.55 1.71
CA ARG A 363 -26.56 -31.80 2.91
C ARG A 363 -25.71 -31.63 4.17
N PRO A 364 -26.29 -31.20 5.29
CA PRO A 364 -25.57 -31.21 6.57
C PRO A 364 -25.02 -32.59 6.92
N GLY A 365 -23.74 -32.65 7.33
CA GLY A 365 -23.02 -33.87 7.65
C GLY A 365 -22.56 -34.71 6.47
N GLU A 366 -22.81 -34.27 5.22
CA GLU A 366 -22.41 -34.99 4.01
C GLU A 366 -20.92 -34.83 3.70
N ARG A 367 -20.29 -35.90 3.23
CA ARG A 367 -18.96 -35.89 2.64
C ARG A 367 -19.08 -35.91 1.13
N LEU A 368 -18.81 -34.78 0.50
CA LEU A 368 -18.85 -34.60 -0.95
C LEU A 368 -17.42 -34.53 -1.52
N ALA A 369 -17.08 -35.39 -2.46
CA ALA A 369 -15.85 -35.27 -3.23
C ALA A 369 -16.12 -34.55 -4.56
N VAL A 370 -15.35 -33.52 -4.88
CA VAL A 370 -15.39 -32.82 -6.17
C VAL A 370 -14.18 -33.26 -6.99
N VAL A 371 -14.44 -33.91 -8.13
CA VAL A 371 -13.40 -34.46 -9.03
C VAL A 371 -13.51 -33.85 -10.42
N GLY A 372 -12.48 -34.03 -11.23
CA GLY A 372 -12.46 -33.60 -12.63
C GLY A 372 -11.07 -33.17 -13.09
N PRO A 373 -10.86 -32.94 -14.38
CA PRO A 373 -9.56 -32.56 -14.93
C PRO A 373 -9.07 -31.21 -14.36
N SER A 374 -7.78 -30.95 -14.56
CA SER A 374 -7.21 -29.64 -14.21
C SER A 374 -7.87 -28.54 -15.04
N GLY A 375 -8.22 -27.42 -14.44
CA GLY A 375 -8.93 -26.33 -15.12
C GLY A 375 -10.45 -26.48 -15.19
N ALA A 376 -11.05 -27.56 -14.70
CA ALA A 376 -12.51 -27.77 -14.69
C ALA A 376 -13.31 -26.80 -13.81
N GLY A 377 -12.65 -25.93 -13.01
CA GLY A 377 -13.30 -24.95 -12.17
C GLY A 377 -13.48 -25.38 -10.69
N LYS A 378 -12.90 -26.48 -10.24
CA LYS A 378 -13.04 -27.02 -8.88
C LYS A 378 -12.62 -26.02 -7.79
N THR A 379 -11.41 -25.47 -7.90
CA THR A 379 -10.90 -24.45 -6.96
C THR A 379 -11.73 -23.16 -7.01
N THR A 380 -12.26 -22.78 -8.18
CA THR A 380 -13.18 -21.63 -8.30
C THR A 380 -14.49 -21.90 -7.57
N LEU A 381 -15.04 -23.11 -7.69
CA LEU A 381 -16.24 -23.51 -6.96
C LEU A 381 -15.99 -23.48 -5.44
N SER A 382 -14.86 -24.03 -4.95
CA SER A 382 -14.55 -24.01 -3.52
C SER A 382 -14.44 -22.60 -2.94
N ARG A 383 -13.88 -21.65 -3.70
CA ARG A 383 -13.78 -20.23 -3.32
C ARG A 383 -15.16 -19.56 -3.20
N LEU A 384 -16.09 -19.87 -4.10
CA LEU A 384 -17.45 -19.36 -4.05
C LEU A 384 -18.24 -19.97 -2.87
N LEU A 385 -18.06 -21.27 -2.62
CA LEU A 385 -18.66 -21.98 -1.49
C LEU A 385 -18.16 -21.43 -0.15
N ALA A 386 -16.88 -21.03 -0.09
CA ALA A 386 -16.26 -20.44 1.10
C ALA A 386 -16.56 -18.93 1.26
N GLY A 387 -17.30 -18.30 0.34
CA GLY A 387 -17.57 -16.86 0.38
C GLY A 387 -16.35 -15.96 0.13
N VAL A 388 -15.25 -16.51 -0.36
CA VAL A 388 -14.05 -15.74 -0.74
C VAL A 388 -14.34 -14.84 -1.93
N ASP A 389 -15.04 -15.38 -2.94
CA ASP A 389 -15.55 -14.65 -4.09
C ASP A 389 -17.08 -14.71 -4.13
N ALA A 390 -17.71 -13.72 -4.77
CA ALA A 390 -19.14 -13.71 -5.03
C ALA A 390 -19.42 -14.25 -6.44
N PRO A 391 -20.51 -15.01 -6.68
CA PRO A 391 -20.88 -15.47 -8.02
C PRO A 391 -21.22 -14.30 -8.92
N GLY A 392 -20.85 -14.39 -10.21
CA GLY A 392 -21.21 -13.40 -11.24
C GLY A 392 -22.69 -13.46 -11.63
N ALA A 393 -23.29 -14.65 -11.58
CA ALA A 393 -24.72 -14.90 -11.70
C ALA A 393 -25.11 -16.17 -10.94
N GLY A 394 -26.38 -16.33 -10.60
CA GLY A 394 -26.85 -17.39 -9.73
C GLY A 394 -26.65 -17.07 -8.25
N SER A 395 -26.69 -18.07 -7.37
CA SER A 395 -26.54 -17.89 -5.94
C SER A 395 -25.83 -19.06 -5.26
N VAL A 396 -25.04 -18.74 -4.22
CA VAL A 396 -24.49 -19.70 -3.26
C VAL A 396 -25.02 -19.29 -1.89
N THR A 397 -25.77 -20.18 -1.22
CA THR A 397 -26.40 -19.90 0.06
C THR A 397 -26.08 -21.01 1.07
N VAL A 398 -26.01 -20.65 2.36
CA VAL A 398 -26.00 -21.57 3.48
C VAL A 398 -27.23 -21.28 4.31
N GLY A 399 -28.09 -22.31 4.56
CA GLY A 399 -29.36 -22.12 5.25
C GLY A 399 -30.22 -21.02 4.67
N GLY A 400 -30.21 -20.84 3.34
CA GLY A 400 -30.97 -19.80 2.63
C GLY A 400 -30.33 -18.41 2.61
N VAL A 401 -29.18 -18.19 3.28
CA VAL A 401 -28.48 -16.90 3.34
C VAL A 401 -27.29 -16.90 2.37
N PRO A 402 -27.11 -15.87 1.51
CA PRO A 402 -25.96 -15.77 0.63
C PRO A 402 -24.63 -15.79 1.41
N VAL A 403 -23.73 -16.74 1.05
CA VAL A 403 -22.45 -16.95 1.76
C VAL A 403 -21.57 -15.69 1.70
N ALA A 404 -21.48 -15.04 0.53
CA ALA A 404 -20.71 -13.81 0.35
C ALA A 404 -21.26 -12.58 1.10
N GLY A 405 -22.48 -12.68 1.65
CA GLY A 405 -23.13 -11.65 2.47
C GLY A 405 -23.01 -11.87 3.97
N LEU A 406 -22.44 -13.00 4.40
CA LEU A 406 -22.24 -13.29 5.83
C LEU A 406 -21.10 -12.43 6.38
N GLY A 407 -21.28 -11.90 7.58
CA GLY A 407 -20.20 -11.23 8.31
C GLY A 407 -19.07 -12.21 8.64
N PRO A 408 -17.82 -11.73 8.79
CA PRO A 408 -16.62 -12.59 8.93
C PRO A 408 -16.70 -13.59 10.09
N GLU A 409 -17.29 -13.21 11.21
CA GLU A 409 -17.47 -14.05 12.40
C GLU A 409 -18.42 -15.22 12.13
N LEU A 410 -19.57 -14.92 11.50
CA LEU A 410 -20.58 -15.90 11.18
C LEU A 410 -20.10 -16.83 10.06
N LEU A 411 -19.44 -16.25 9.05
CA LEU A 411 -18.86 -17.02 7.95
C LEU A 411 -17.85 -18.06 8.46
N ARG A 412 -16.96 -17.69 9.37
CA ARG A 412 -15.94 -18.60 9.96
C ARG A 412 -16.55 -19.77 10.73
N ARG A 413 -17.70 -19.57 11.36
CA ARG A 413 -18.43 -20.65 12.03
C ARG A 413 -19.15 -21.57 11.04
N GLN A 414 -19.60 -21.02 9.92
CA GLN A 414 -20.34 -21.77 8.91
C GLN A 414 -19.42 -22.54 7.97
N VAL A 415 -18.42 -21.87 7.38
CA VAL A 415 -17.58 -22.48 6.34
C VAL A 415 -16.12 -22.06 6.51
N VAL A 416 -15.23 -23.03 6.49
CA VAL A 416 -13.77 -22.80 6.43
C VAL A 416 -13.16 -23.49 5.22
N LEU A 417 -12.38 -22.75 4.44
CA LEU A 417 -11.60 -23.25 3.33
C LEU A 417 -10.13 -23.48 3.76
N VAL A 418 -9.67 -24.70 3.66
CA VAL A 418 -8.26 -25.07 3.83
C VAL A 418 -7.62 -25.17 2.46
N THR A 419 -6.74 -24.23 2.15
CA THR A 419 -5.99 -24.18 0.89
C THR A 419 -4.67 -24.93 0.99
N GLN A 420 -3.97 -25.09 -0.13
CA GLN A 420 -2.65 -25.72 -0.20
C GLN A 420 -1.55 -24.90 0.52
N GLU A 421 -1.68 -23.58 0.57
CA GLU A 421 -0.72 -22.71 1.25
C GLU A 421 -1.05 -22.55 2.73
N HIS A 422 -0.12 -22.95 3.60
CA HIS A 422 -0.27 -22.90 5.05
C HIS A 422 0.61 -21.81 5.63
N HIS A 423 0.01 -20.67 5.98
CA HIS A 423 0.76 -19.53 6.53
C HIS A 423 1.02 -19.69 8.03
N VAL A 424 2.28 -19.48 8.42
CA VAL A 424 2.71 -19.39 9.83
C VAL A 424 3.06 -17.95 10.12
N PHE A 425 2.32 -17.33 11.04
CA PHE A 425 2.56 -15.94 11.46
C PHE A 425 3.75 -15.84 12.40
N LEU A 426 4.38 -14.67 12.38
CA LEU A 426 5.40 -14.32 13.38
C LEU A 426 4.76 -14.29 14.77
N GLY A 427 5.38 -14.98 15.72
CA GLY A 427 4.86 -15.14 17.08
C GLY A 427 5.09 -16.56 17.58
N THR A 428 4.53 -16.92 18.71
CA THR A 428 4.66 -18.25 19.30
C THR A 428 3.75 -19.28 18.63
N VAL A 429 3.93 -20.57 18.92
CA VAL A 429 2.97 -21.62 18.54
C VAL A 429 1.60 -21.29 19.10
N ARG A 430 1.53 -20.83 20.36
CA ARG A 430 0.31 -20.36 21.04
C ARG A 430 -0.37 -19.26 20.25
N ASP A 431 0.35 -18.19 19.90
CA ASP A 431 -0.20 -17.06 19.14
C ASP A 431 -0.80 -17.52 17.82
N ASN A 432 -0.12 -18.45 17.14
CA ASN A 432 -0.59 -19.02 15.89
C ASN A 432 -1.88 -19.83 16.02
N LEU A 433 -2.09 -20.51 17.14
CA LEU A 433 -3.32 -21.29 17.41
C LEU A 433 -4.46 -20.38 17.86
N LEU A 434 -4.20 -19.40 18.71
CA LEU A 434 -5.19 -18.46 19.23
C LEU A 434 -5.83 -17.56 18.16
N ILE A 435 -5.24 -17.48 16.96
CA ILE A 435 -5.87 -16.82 15.79
C ILE A 435 -7.26 -17.42 15.49
N ALA A 436 -7.42 -18.73 15.67
CA ALA A 436 -8.68 -19.44 15.41
C ALA A 436 -9.68 -19.34 16.56
N ALA A 437 -9.18 -19.35 17.80
CA ALA A 437 -9.98 -19.30 19.02
C ALA A 437 -9.27 -18.46 20.09
N PRO A 438 -9.46 -17.13 20.11
CA PRO A 438 -8.74 -16.22 21.03
C PRO A 438 -8.97 -16.51 22.52
N GLY A 439 -10.07 -17.20 22.87
CA GLY A 439 -10.40 -17.57 24.25
C GLY A 439 -10.03 -18.99 24.65
N ALA A 440 -9.36 -19.77 23.80
CA ALA A 440 -8.99 -21.15 24.10
C ALA A 440 -7.92 -21.23 25.21
N GLY A 441 -8.12 -22.18 26.13
CA GLY A 441 -7.15 -22.48 27.18
C GLY A 441 -6.06 -23.44 26.70
N ASP A 442 -4.99 -23.61 27.49
CA ASP A 442 -3.88 -24.51 27.16
C ASP A 442 -4.33 -25.95 26.89
N ALA A 443 -5.33 -26.43 27.66
CA ALA A 443 -5.90 -27.76 27.46
C ALA A 443 -6.52 -27.93 26.06
N ASP A 444 -7.23 -26.89 25.57
CA ASP A 444 -7.86 -26.91 24.25
C ASP A 444 -6.79 -26.87 23.13
N LEU A 445 -5.74 -26.06 23.33
CA LEU A 445 -4.61 -25.97 22.39
C LEU A 445 -3.90 -27.32 22.25
N TRP A 446 -3.60 -27.97 23.38
CA TRP A 446 -2.96 -29.28 23.37
C TRP A 446 -3.88 -30.36 22.79
N ALA A 447 -5.18 -30.35 23.09
CA ALA A 447 -6.15 -31.26 22.50
C ALA A 447 -6.21 -31.10 20.97
N ALA A 448 -6.22 -29.86 20.47
CA ALA A 448 -6.19 -29.58 19.04
C ALA A 448 -4.90 -30.05 18.36
N LEU A 449 -3.74 -29.84 18.99
CA LEU A 449 -2.46 -30.32 18.49
C LEU A 449 -2.41 -31.87 18.48
N ALA A 450 -2.91 -32.53 19.52
CA ALA A 450 -2.99 -33.99 19.60
C ALA A 450 -3.91 -34.56 18.52
N ALA A 451 -5.06 -33.93 18.26
CA ALA A 451 -6.01 -34.35 17.22
C ALA A 451 -5.36 -34.39 15.82
N VAL A 452 -4.40 -33.52 15.55
CA VAL A 452 -3.69 -33.48 14.24
C VAL A 452 -2.29 -34.11 14.30
N GLY A 453 -1.92 -34.75 15.42
CA GLY A 453 -0.63 -35.39 15.62
C GLY A 453 0.57 -34.44 15.68
N ALA A 454 0.32 -33.18 16.05
CA ALA A 454 1.34 -32.13 16.18
C ALA A 454 1.92 -32.03 17.61
N ASP A 455 1.29 -32.64 18.60
CA ASP A 455 1.67 -32.58 20.01
C ASP A 455 3.11 -33.01 20.25
N ARG A 456 3.58 -34.07 19.57
CA ARG A 456 4.93 -34.63 19.75
C ARG A 456 6.03 -33.61 19.42
N TRP A 457 5.93 -32.96 18.25
CA TRP A 457 6.99 -32.05 17.85
C TRP A 457 6.90 -30.72 18.61
N VAL A 458 5.68 -30.29 19.01
CA VAL A 458 5.53 -29.09 19.85
C VAL A 458 6.10 -29.34 21.27
N HIS A 459 5.86 -30.53 21.86
CA HIS A 459 6.50 -30.90 23.13
C HIS A 459 8.03 -31.00 23.06
N ALA A 460 8.57 -31.33 21.89
CA ALA A 460 10.03 -31.39 21.67
C ALA A 460 10.68 -30.01 21.48
N LEU A 461 9.88 -28.92 21.39
CA LEU A 461 10.40 -27.57 21.33
C LEU A 461 10.87 -27.09 22.71
N PRO A 462 11.89 -26.20 22.77
CA PRO A 462 12.46 -25.74 24.04
C PRO A 462 11.42 -25.14 25.00
N ASP A 463 10.50 -24.32 24.48
CA ASP A 463 9.48 -23.61 25.23
C ASP A 463 8.05 -24.10 24.91
N GLY A 464 7.90 -25.27 24.26
CA GLY A 464 6.60 -25.85 23.91
C GLY A 464 5.72 -24.88 23.12
N LEU A 465 4.51 -24.56 23.65
CA LEU A 465 3.57 -23.63 23.03
C LEU A 465 4.13 -22.19 22.90
N ASP A 466 5.05 -21.80 23.74
CA ASP A 466 5.60 -20.45 23.78
C ASP A 466 6.86 -20.27 22.92
N THR A 467 7.24 -21.32 22.17
CA THR A 467 8.36 -21.25 21.24
C THR A 467 8.06 -20.31 20.07
N PRO A 468 8.92 -19.29 19.80
CA PRO A 468 8.75 -18.35 18.68
C PRO A 468 8.95 -19.05 17.33
N LEU A 469 8.03 -18.77 16.38
CA LEU A 469 8.06 -19.21 14.99
C LEU A 469 8.30 -18.05 14.03
N GLY A 470 8.86 -18.34 12.86
CA GLY A 470 9.09 -17.38 11.79
C GLY A 470 10.44 -16.69 11.82
N THR A 471 10.58 -15.53 11.18
CA THR A 471 11.86 -14.80 11.04
C THR A 471 12.39 -14.37 12.41
N GLY A 472 13.55 -14.89 12.79
CA GLY A 472 14.15 -14.66 14.12
C GLY A 472 13.81 -15.74 15.15
N GLY A 473 12.92 -16.68 14.82
CA GLY A 473 12.58 -17.87 15.58
C GLY A 473 12.86 -19.16 14.79
N ARG A 474 12.16 -20.23 15.15
CA ARG A 474 12.25 -21.49 14.43
C ARG A 474 11.39 -21.46 13.16
N ALA A 475 11.95 -21.84 12.04
CA ALA A 475 11.17 -22.07 10.82
C ALA A 475 10.38 -23.39 10.96
N ALA A 476 9.07 -23.34 10.80
CA ALA A 476 8.25 -24.52 10.65
C ALA A 476 8.43 -25.10 9.23
N ASP A 477 8.61 -26.41 9.11
CA ASP A 477 8.60 -27.07 7.82
C ASP A 477 7.18 -27.16 7.23
N GLY A 478 7.06 -27.59 5.97
CA GLY A 478 5.75 -27.65 5.29
C GLY A 478 4.74 -28.56 5.99
N SER A 479 5.20 -29.67 6.61
CA SER A 479 4.36 -30.59 7.36
C SER A 479 3.88 -29.97 8.68
N GLN A 480 4.77 -29.32 9.42
CA GLN A 480 4.46 -28.61 10.66
C GLN A 480 3.49 -27.44 10.41
N ALA A 481 3.73 -26.66 9.35
CA ALA A 481 2.83 -25.58 8.95
C ALA A 481 1.41 -26.10 8.62
N GLN A 482 1.32 -27.21 7.92
CA GLN A 482 0.06 -27.89 7.61
C GLN A 482 -0.65 -28.38 8.88
N GLN A 483 0.07 -29.03 9.80
CA GLN A 483 -0.50 -29.48 11.07
C GLN A 483 -1.00 -28.31 11.91
N LEU A 484 -0.30 -27.16 11.95
CA LEU A 484 -0.78 -25.96 12.61
C LEU A 484 -2.06 -25.41 11.96
N ALA A 485 -2.14 -25.43 10.63
CA ALA A 485 -3.35 -25.00 9.91
C ALA A 485 -4.55 -25.91 10.25
N LEU A 486 -4.35 -27.22 10.31
CA LEU A 486 -5.39 -28.18 10.71
C LEU A 486 -5.77 -28.03 12.18
N ALA A 487 -4.83 -27.79 13.09
CA ALA A 487 -5.13 -27.51 14.50
C ALA A 487 -5.99 -26.26 14.67
N ARG A 488 -5.76 -25.21 13.85
CA ARG A 488 -6.64 -24.02 13.79
C ARG A 488 -8.06 -24.38 13.37
N VAL A 489 -8.23 -25.31 12.42
CA VAL A 489 -9.56 -25.79 12.00
C VAL A 489 -10.26 -26.52 13.13
N VAL A 490 -9.54 -27.35 13.90
CA VAL A 490 -10.09 -28.03 15.08
C VAL A 490 -10.60 -27.03 16.09
N LEU A 491 -9.81 -25.99 16.38
CA LEU A 491 -10.13 -24.93 17.33
C LEU A 491 -11.29 -24.03 16.86
N ALA A 492 -11.38 -23.78 15.55
CA ALA A 492 -12.45 -22.95 14.95
C ALA A 492 -13.80 -23.67 14.93
N ASP A 493 -13.81 -25.01 14.93
CA ASP A 493 -14.98 -25.89 14.92
C ASP A 493 -16.08 -25.49 13.92
N PRO A 494 -15.77 -25.38 12.61
CA PRO A 494 -16.75 -24.94 11.62
C PRO A 494 -17.77 -26.04 11.30
N HIS A 495 -18.99 -25.67 10.89
CA HIS A 495 -20.02 -26.61 10.46
C HIS A 495 -19.67 -27.31 9.13
N THR A 496 -19.11 -26.54 8.20
CA THR A 496 -18.65 -27.05 6.88
C THR A 496 -17.18 -26.79 6.68
N LEU A 497 -16.46 -27.82 6.23
CA LEU A 497 -15.07 -27.77 5.89
C LEU A 497 -14.86 -28.02 4.39
N ILE A 498 -14.18 -27.11 3.72
CA ILE A 498 -13.78 -27.26 2.32
C ILE A 498 -12.26 -27.52 2.28
N LEU A 499 -11.86 -28.65 1.71
CA LEU A 499 -10.47 -29.08 1.61
C LEU A 499 -10.00 -28.98 0.16
N ASP A 500 -9.05 -28.09 -0.13
CA ASP A 500 -8.41 -27.99 -1.44
C ASP A 500 -6.95 -28.48 -1.33
N GLU A 501 -6.68 -29.72 -1.78
CA GLU A 501 -5.38 -30.40 -1.74
C GLU A 501 -4.69 -30.45 -0.34
N ALA A 502 -5.47 -30.46 0.73
CA ALA A 502 -4.97 -30.35 2.11
C ALA A 502 -3.96 -31.43 2.57
N THR A 503 -3.64 -32.44 1.74
CA THR A 503 -2.72 -33.54 2.11
C THR A 503 -1.58 -33.75 1.10
N ALA A 504 -1.38 -32.86 0.13
CA ALA A 504 -0.46 -33.05 -0.99
C ALA A 504 1.03 -33.04 -0.60
N LEU A 505 1.41 -32.38 0.49
CA LEU A 505 2.80 -32.14 0.89
C LEU A 505 3.35 -33.10 1.95
N LEU A 506 2.55 -34.08 2.41
CA LEU A 506 2.94 -34.98 3.49
C LEU A 506 3.69 -36.24 2.94
N ASP A 507 4.74 -36.65 3.64
CA ASP A 507 5.36 -37.92 3.39
C ASP A 507 4.37 -39.10 3.69
N PRO A 508 4.53 -40.28 3.08
CA PRO A 508 3.54 -41.38 3.18
C PRO A 508 3.31 -41.93 4.60
N ALA A 509 4.23 -41.73 5.54
CA ALA A 509 4.07 -42.16 6.92
C ALA A 509 3.30 -41.13 7.74
N THR A 510 3.65 -39.85 7.59
CA THR A 510 2.96 -38.70 8.20
C THR A 510 1.58 -38.51 7.59
N ALA A 511 1.41 -38.74 6.27
CA ALA A 511 0.12 -38.68 5.59
C ALA A 511 -0.91 -39.63 6.22
N ARG A 512 -0.56 -40.89 6.49
CA ARG A 512 -1.48 -41.86 7.11
C ARG A 512 -1.86 -41.50 8.55
N HIS A 513 -0.98 -40.84 9.30
CA HIS A 513 -1.30 -40.35 10.65
C HIS A 513 -2.20 -39.12 10.58
N THR A 514 -1.91 -38.19 9.69
CA THR A 514 -2.70 -36.96 9.47
C THR A 514 -4.06 -37.29 8.84
N GLU A 515 -4.16 -38.27 7.94
CA GLU A 515 -5.42 -38.76 7.38
C GLU A 515 -6.34 -39.35 8.46
N ARG A 516 -5.82 -40.14 9.41
CA ARG A 516 -6.61 -40.64 10.54
C ARG A 516 -7.02 -39.52 11.51
N ALA A 517 -6.09 -38.62 11.82
CA ALA A 517 -6.38 -37.44 12.63
C ALA A 517 -7.43 -36.54 11.93
N LEU A 518 -7.27 -36.31 10.64
CA LEU A 518 -8.25 -35.58 9.83
C LEU A 518 -9.61 -36.27 9.82
N ALA A 519 -9.64 -37.61 9.68
CA ALA A 519 -10.90 -38.37 9.73
C ALA A 519 -11.65 -38.19 11.07
N ALA A 520 -10.92 -38.13 12.19
CA ALA A 520 -11.51 -37.84 13.50
C ALA A 520 -12.04 -36.40 13.59
N VAL A 521 -11.32 -35.42 13.02
CA VAL A 521 -11.73 -34.01 12.93
C VAL A 521 -12.95 -33.83 12.03
N LEU A 522 -13.08 -34.66 10.99
CA LEU A 522 -14.16 -34.58 10.00
C LEU A 522 -15.45 -35.29 10.46
N ALA A 523 -15.41 -36.08 11.54
CA ALA A 523 -16.56 -36.84 12.02
C ALA A 523 -17.71 -35.88 12.42
N GLY A 524 -18.90 -36.08 11.84
CA GLY A 524 -20.11 -35.32 12.12
C GLY A 524 -20.21 -33.94 11.47
N ARG A 525 -19.22 -33.53 10.65
CA ARG A 525 -19.21 -32.24 9.91
C ARG A 525 -19.51 -32.45 8.43
N THR A 526 -20.03 -31.40 7.79
CA THR A 526 -20.12 -31.35 6.33
C THR A 526 -18.73 -31.14 5.75
N VAL A 527 -18.33 -32.00 4.80
CA VAL A 527 -17.00 -31.95 4.19
C VAL A 527 -17.12 -31.91 2.68
N ILE A 528 -16.50 -30.89 2.07
CA ILE A 528 -16.36 -30.79 0.61
C ILE A 528 -14.89 -30.90 0.27
N ALA A 529 -14.46 -32.03 -0.31
CA ALA A 529 -13.07 -32.28 -0.65
C ALA A 529 -12.82 -32.18 -2.16
N ILE A 530 -11.89 -31.31 -2.57
CA ILE A 530 -11.38 -31.35 -3.94
C ILE A 530 -10.40 -32.50 -4.03
N ALA A 531 -10.84 -33.58 -4.67
CA ALA A 531 -10.12 -34.83 -4.66
C ALA A 531 -9.08 -34.89 -5.81
N HIS A 532 -7.82 -34.94 -5.42
CA HIS A 532 -6.69 -35.30 -6.28
C HIS A 532 -6.14 -36.72 -5.98
N ARG A 533 -6.75 -37.43 -5.00
CA ARG A 533 -6.41 -38.80 -4.63
C ARG A 533 -7.64 -39.68 -4.69
N LEU A 534 -7.43 -40.90 -5.14
CA LEU A 534 -8.44 -41.95 -5.27
C LEU A 534 -9.25 -42.25 -3.99
N GLY A 535 -8.56 -42.34 -2.84
CA GLY A 535 -9.19 -42.67 -1.57
C GLY A 535 -10.26 -41.64 -1.16
N THR A 536 -10.01 -40.36 -1.38
CA THR A 536 -10.93 -39.28 -1.01
C THR A 536 -12.27 -39.36 -1.76
N ALA A 537 -12.23 -39.75 -3.04
CA ALA A 537 -13.43 -39.92 -3.85
C ALA A 537 -14.19 -41.21 -3.53
N HIS A 538 -13.47 -42.29 -3.17
CA HIS A 538 -14.06 -43.55 -2.80
C HIS A 538 -14.80 -43.50 -1.46
N ASP A 539 -14.22 -42.77 -0.48
CA ASP A 539 -14.76 -42.73 0.89
C ASP A 539 -15.79 -41.61 1.09
N ALA A 540 -16.18 -40.88 0.01
CA ALA A 540 -17.20 -39.84 0.04
C ALA A 540 -18.60 -40.43 -0.11
N ASP A 541 -19.60 -39.78 0.54
CA ASP A 541 -21.02 -40.16 0.41
C ASP A 541 -21.52 -39.92 -1.01
N ARG A 542 -21.06 -38.83 -1.65
CA ARG A 542 -21.30 -38.54 -3.07
C ARG A 542 -20.06 -37.93 -3.74
N VAL A 543 -19.98 -38.15 -5.03
CA VAL A 543 -18.97 -37.60 -5.90
C VAL A 543 -19.62 -36.68 -6.93
N ALA A 544 -19.11 -35.46 -7.04
CA ALA A 544 -19.49 -34.45 -8.02
C ALA A 544 -18.40 -34.34 -9.09
N VAL A 545 -18.73 -34.62 -10.34
CA VAL A 545 -17.76 -34.53 -11.46
C VAL A 545 -17.92 -33.22 -12.17
N MET A 546 -16.82 -32.48 -12.27
CA MET A 546 -16.78 -31.19 -12.97
C MET A 546 -15.97 -31.31 -14.26
N GLU A 547 -16.56 -30.86 -15.35
CA GLU A 547 -15.90 -30.73 -16.67
C GLU A 547 -16.31 -29.40 -17.32
N ASP A 548 -15.35 -28.69 -17.89
CA ASP A 548 -15.55 -27.41 -18.60
C ASP A 548 -16.44 -26.39 -17.85
N GLY A 549 -16.29 -26.32 -16.53
CA GLY A 549 -17.04 -25.39 -15.68
C GLY A 549 -18.48 -25.80 -15.40
N ARG A 550 -18.87 -27.05 -15.65
CA ARG A 550 -20.20 -27.59 -15.39
C ARG A 550 -20.12 -28.82 -14.47
N LEU A 551 -21.16 -29.07 -13.74
CA LEU A 551 -21.37 -30.33 -13.03
C LEU A 551 -21.99 -31.32 -14.04
N THR A 552 -21.25 -32.38 -14.40
CA THR A 552 -21.69 -33.38 -15.39
C THR A 552 -22.27 -34.63 -14.76
N GLU A 553 -21.73 -35.06 -13.62
CA GLU A 553 -22.21 -36.25 -12.90
C GLU A 553 -22.28 -35.98 -11.41
N LEU A 554 -23.24 -36.59 -10.72
CA LEU A 554 -23.42 -36.51 -9.27
C LEU A 554 -24.06 -37.83 -8.78
N GLY A 555 -23.36 -38.57 -7.96
CA GLY A 555 -23.85 -39.85 -7.40
C GLY A 555 -22.86 -40.47 -6.42
N THR A 556 -23.14 -41.66 -5.93
CA THR A 556 -22.19 -42.44 -5.13
C THR A 556 -21.05 -42.98 -6.01
N HIS A 557 -19.94 -43.38 -5.39
CA HIS A 557 -18.83 -44.01 -6.10
C HIS A 557 -19.30 -45.20 -6.96
N GLU A 558 -20.11 -46.10 -6.38
CA GLU A 558 -20.59 -47.31 -7.04
C GLU A 558 -21.52 -47.01 -8.22
N GLU A 559 -22.46 -46.05 -8.06
CA GLU A 559 -23.35 -45.60 -9.12
C GLU A 559 -22.60 -45.02 -10.31
N LEU A 560 -21.60 -44.15 -10.06
CA LEU A 560 -20.85 -43.48 -11.12
C LEU A 560 -19.86 -44.41 -11.83
N VAL A 561 -19.26 -45.36 -11.13
CA VAL A 561 -18.44 -46.43 -11.77
C VAL A 561 -19.30 -47.32 -12.65
N ALA A 562 -20.49 -47.74 -12.16
CA ALA A 562 -21.43 -48.55 -12.93
C ALA A 562 -22.01 -47.82 -14.16
N ALA A 563 -22.19 -46.52 -14.10
CA ALA A 563 -22.67 -45.68 -15.20
C ALA A 563 -21.66 -45.61 -16.39
N GLY A 564 -20.36 -45.92 -16.15
CA GLY A 564 -19.35 -45.93 -17.20
C GLY A 564 -19.03 -44.58 -17.83
N GLY A 565 -19.35 -43.46 -17.13
CA GLY A 565 -19.19 -42.09 -17.57
C GLY A 565 -17.80 -41.50 -17.32
N ALA A 566 -17.73 -40.17 -17.23
CA ALA A 566 -16.48 -39.43 -17.00
C ALA A 566 -15.77 -39.84 -15.70
N TYR A 567 -16.54 -40.08 -14.64
CA TYR A 567 -15.98 -40.58 -13.38
C TYR A 567 -15.31 -41.96 -13.54
N ALA A 568 -15.98 -42.90 -14.19
CA ALA A 568 -15.44 -44.25 -14.41
C ALA A 568 -14.15 -44.18 -15.24
N ALA A 569 -14.08 -43.31 -16.25
CA ALA A 569 -12.87 -43.10 -17.04
C ALA A 569 -11.72 -42.50 -16.19
N LEU A 570 -11.99 -41.49 -15.36
CA LEU A 570 -11.01 -40.95 -14.41
C LEU A 570 -10.51 -42.02 -13.42
N TRP A 571 -11.45 -42.80 -12.88
CA TRP A 571 -11.15 -43.88 -11.94
C TRP A 571 -10.26 -44.95 -12.57
N ALA A 572 -10.56 -45.36 -13.82
CA ALA A 572 -9.76 -46.33 -14.56
C ALA A 572 -8.33 -45.82 -14.83
N THR A 573 -8.19 -44.55 -15.20
CA THR A 573 -6.89 -43.92 -15.43
C THR A 573 -6.06 -43.88 -14.14
N TRP A 574 -6.65 -43.58 -13.01
CA TRP A 574 -5.99 -43.57 -11.72
C TRP A 574 -5.55 -44.95 -11.21
N HIS A 575 -6.25 -46.03 -11.62
CA HIS A 575 -5.86 -47.40 -11.30
C HIS A 575 -4.91 -48.03 -12.32
N GLY A 576 -4.91 -47.53 -13.56
CA GLY A 576 -4.09 -48.05 -14.64
C GLY A 576 -2.59 -47.85 -14.47
N ASP A 577 -2.17 -46.77 -13.84
CA ASP A 577 -0.75 -46.47 -13.57
C ASP A 577 -0.09 -47.36 -12.51
N ARG A 578 -0.81 -48.27 -11.88
CA ARG A 578 -0.24 -49.28 -10.94
C ARG A 578 0.10 -50.62 -11.58
N LYS A 579 -0.11 -50.77 -12.90
CA LYS A 579 0.18 -52.03 -13.62
C LYS A 579 1.31 -51.90 -14.65
N ALA A 580 2.08 -50.78 -14.66
CA ALA A 580 3.26 -50.61 -15.50
C ALA A 580 4.55 -50.67 -14.68
#